data_5bdf5d223a2a5ded10eab53ead018cbb
#
_entry.id   5bdf5d223a2a5ded10eab53ead018cbb
#
_cell.length_a   1.000
_cell.length_b   1.000
_cell.length_c   1.000
_cell.angle_alpha   90.00
_cell.angle_beta   90.00
_cell.angle_gamma   90.00
#
_symmetry.space_group_name_H-M   'P 1'
#
loop_
_entity.id
_entity.type
_entity.pdbx_description
1 polymer ?
#
loop_
_entity_poly.entity_id
_entity_poly.type
_entity_poly.pdbx_seq_one_letter_code
_entity_poly.pdbx_strand_id
1 'polypeptide(L)'
;KTLVTPTPYAVKMALLDVAIRVYGRAYAESWFPYLRDLKVAILLPDHFVVINTFVKILRPHKTGAKDHFGTGLEGPMGNTIAYRELVHYAGALHLAILSESEDAPPPLTTLLSHINYLGKRGGFVQWLGTQTVATLPDDYSLLNPEPGAPFLATGLLQMMDDCGPKMTFADANVYSGRRLRVGAANGRLLQPVVLPYQLERSSRSFSLYGRISDKSRSSLS
;
A
#
# COMPACT_ATOMS: atom_id res chain seq x y z
N LYS A 1 11.93 1.98 8.02
CA LYS A 1 12.05 2.19 6.55
C LYS A 1 10.66 2.36 5.97
N THR A 2 10.51 3.31 5.05
CA THR A 2 9.28 3.54 4.30
C THR A 2 9.01 2.42 3.30
N LEU A 3 7.75 2.07 3.15
CA LEU A 3 7.29 1.30 2.00
C LEU A 3 7.32 2.21 0.76
N VAL A 4 7.98 1.74 -0.29
CA VAL A 4 8.10 2.52 -1.53
C VAL A 4 6.96 2.27 -2.51
N THR A 5 6.02 1.42 -2.15
CA THR A 5 4.82 1.10 -2.93
C THR A 5 3.64 0.82 -1.99
N PRO A 6 2.38 1.03 -2.43
CA PRO A 6 1.22 0.53 -1.70
C PRO A 6 1.32 -0.99 -1.51
N THR A 7 0.88 -1.47 -0.36
CA THR A 7 0.82 -2.91 -0.09
C THR A 7 -0.43 -3.53 -0.71
N PRO A 8 -0.46 -4.85 -0.96
CA PRO A 8 -1.68 -5.55 -1.37
C PRO A 8 -2.86 -5.26 -0.45
N TYR A 9 -2.63 -5.28 0.87
CA TYR A 9 -3.68 -4.93 1.83
C TYR A 9 -4.23 -3.51 1.60
N ALA A 10 -3.36 -2.52 1.40
CA ALA A 10 -3.79 -1.14 1.16
C ALA A 10 -4.62 -1.00 -0.13
N VAL A 11 -4.24 -1.70 -1.19
CA VAL A 11 -4.99 -1.73 -2.45
C VAL A 11 -6.36 -2.38 -2.27
N LYS A 12 -6.42 -3.54 -1.63
CA LYS A 12 -7.67 -4.28 -1.38
C LYS A 12 -8.63 -3.48 -0.50
N MET A 13 -8.11 -2.79 0.51
CA MET A 13 -8.93 -1.91 1.37
C MET A 13 -9.41 -0.66 0.63
N ALA A 14 -8.64 -0.13 -0.32
CA ALA A 14 -9.10 0.97 -1.17
C ALA A 14 -10.24 0.52 -2.11
N LEU A 15 -10.13 -0.68 -2.70
CA LEU A 15 -11.21 -1.27 -3.49
C LEU A 15 -12.46 -1.51 -2.65
N LEU A 16 -12.31 -2.02 -1.42
CA LEU A 16 -13.41 -2.22 -0.48
C LEU A 16 -14.09 -0.90 -0.10
N ASP A 17 -13.32 0.15 0.18
CA ASP A 17 -13.83 1.49 0.48
C ASP A 17 -14.66 2.03 -0.69
N VAL A 18 -14.15 1.90 -1.91
CA VAL A 18 -14.89 2.30 -3.12
C VAL A 18 -16.16 1.46 -3.29
N ALA A 19 -16.09 0.15 -3.09
CA ALA A 19 -17.27 -0.73 -3.17
C ALA A 19 -18.37 -0.28 -2.19
N ILE A 20 -17.99 0.07 -0.96
CA ILE A 20 -18.95 0.59 0.04
C ILE A 20 -19.54 1.93 -0.40
N ARG A 21 -18.72 2.86 -0.91
CA ARG A 21 -19.17 4.20 -1.30
C ARG A 21 -20.07 4.19 -2.55
N VAL A 22 -19.77 3.34 -3.52
CA VAL A 22 -20.45 3.33 -4.82
C VAL A 22 -21.65 2.39 -4.84
N TYR A 23 -21.50 1.20 -4.25
CA TYR A 23 -22.50 0.13 -4.33
C TYR A 23 -23.18 -0.19 -2.99
N GLY A 24 -22.66 0.36 -1.90
CA GLY A 24 -23.19 0.14 -0.56
C GLY A 24 -22.58 -1.07 0.14
N ARG A 25 -22.84 -1.13 1.45
CA ARG A 25 -22.24 -2.12 2.34
C ARG A 25 -22.56 -3.57 1.97
N ALA A 26 -23.79 -3.86 1.58
CA ALA A 26 -24.23 -5.23 1.30
C ALA A 26 -23.42 -5.86 0.15
N TYR A 27 -23.22 -5.12 -0.93
CA TYR A 27 -22.39 -5.55 -2.04
C TYR A 27 -20.93 -5.69 -1.64
N ALA A 28 -20.39 -4.70 -0.94
CA ALA A 28 -18.99 -4.74 -0.48
C ALA A 28 -18.72 -5.95 0.43
N GLU A 29 -19.66 -6.30 1.31
CA GLU A 29 -19.57 -7.47 2.17
C GLU A 29 -19.60 -8.78 1.37
N SER A 30 -20.50 -8.90 0.38
CA SER A 30 -20.57 -10.08 -0.49
C SER A 30 -19.34 -10.23 -1.41
N TRP A 31 -18.74 -9.12 -1.83
CA TRP A 31 -17.54 -9.12 -2.69
C TRP A 31 -16.23 -9.25 -1.91
N PHE A 32 -16.26 -9.13 -0.59
CA PHE A 32 -15.05 -9.13 0.22
C PHE A 32 -14.18 -10.38 0.03
N PRO A 33 -14.71 -11.63 -0.01
CA PRO A 33 -13.88 -12.81 -0.27
C PRO A 33 -13.09 -12.70 -1.57
N TYR A 34 -13.73 -12.24 -2.65
CA TYR A 34 -13.07 -12.01 -3.92
C TYR A 34 -11.99 -10.93 -3.83
N LEU A 35 -12.30 -9.77 -3.24
CA LEU A 35 -11.31 -8.69 -3.07
C LEU A 35 -10.13 -9.13 -2.19
N ARG A 36 -10.37 -9.96 -1.17
CA ARG A 36 -9.35 -10.53 -0.30
C ARG A 36 -8.34 -11.37 -1.08
N ASP A 37 -8.82 -12.16 -2.04
CA ASP A 37 -8.00 -13.17 -2.72
C ASP A 37 -7.29 -12.64 -3.99
N LEU A 38 -7.53 -11.37 -4.37
CA LEU A 38 -6.86 -10.74 -5.51
C LEU A 38 -5.34 -10.79 -5.40
N LYS A 39 -4.67 -11.07 -6.51
CA LYS A 39 -3.24 -10.86 -6.65
C LYS A 39 -2.97 -9.45 -7.14
N VAL A 40 -1.95 -8.83 -6.57
CA VAL A 40 -1.58 -7.44 -6.82
C VAL A 40 -0.15 -7.38 -7.30
N ALA A 41 0.06 -6.82 -8.47
CA ALA A 41 1.39 -6.55 -9.00
C ALA A 41 1.57 -5.07 -9.33
N ILE A 42 2.82 -4.62 -9.38
CA ILE A 42 3.14 -3.22 -9.58
C ILE A 42 4.32 -3.05 -10.52
N LEU A 43 4.25 -2.00 -11.31
CA LEU A 43 5.36 -1.47 -12.08
C LEU A 43 5.58 -0.02 -11.66
N LEU A 44 6.70 0.25 -10.99
CA LEU A 44 7.12 1.60 -10.63
C LEU A 44 7.91 2.22 -11.79
N PRO A 45 7.98 3.56 -11.89
CA PRO A 45 8.88 4.24 -12.83
C PRO A 45 10.34 3.83 -12.62
N ASP A 46 11.17 4.09 -13.62
CA ASP A 46 12.60 3.74 -13.57
C ASP A 46 13.33 4.39 -12.40
N HIS A 47 12.86 5.56 -11.96
CA HIS A 47 13.41 6.24 -10.79
C HIS A 47 12.32 6.72 -9.83
N PHE A 48 12.63 6.67 -8.54
CA PHE A 48 11.85 7.33 -7.51
C PHE A 48 12.76 7.84 -6.38
N VAL A 49 12.27 8.84 -5.67
CA VAL A 49 12.99 9.46 -4.55
C VAL A 49 12.18 9.29 -3.27
N VAL A 50 12.86 8.87 -2.20
CA VAL A 50 12.31 8.92 -0.85
C VAL A 50 12.84 10.19 -0.18
N ILE A 51 11.94 11.10 0.17
CA ILE A 51 12.26 12.39 0.78
C ILE A 51 11.98 12.30 2.28
N ASN A 52 12.96 12.71 3.08
CA ASN A 52 12.86 12.78 4.52
C ASN A 52 12.38 14.17 4.93
N THR A 53 11.29 14.25 5.66
CA THR A 53 10.72 15.54 6.09
C THR A 53 10.18 15.51 7.51
N PHE A 54 10.16 16.67 8.14
CA PHE A 54 9.52 16.89 9.43
C PHE A 54 8.21 17.66 9.22
N VAL A 55 7.13 17.12 9.75
CA VAL A 55 5.80 17.71 9.63
C VAL A 55 5.27 18.02 11.03
N LYS A 56 4.76 19.23 11.21
CA LYS A 56 4.00 19.57 12.43
C LYS A 56 2.65 18.85 12.36
N ILE A 57 2.31 18.16 13.43
CA ILE A 57 1.02 17.49 13.59
C ILE A 57 0.39 17.88 14.92
N LEU A 58 -0.93 17.90 14.95
CA LEU A 58 -1.70 18.05 16.18
C LEU A 58 -1.95 16.67 16.80
N ARG A 59 -1.74 16.56 18.07
CA ARG A 59 -2.07 15.37 18.86
C ARG A 59 -2.80 15.78 20.13
N PRO A 60 -3.71 14.94 20.65
CA PRO A 60 -4.27 15.14 21.97
C PRO A 60 -3.12 15.26 23.00
N HIS A 61 -3.26 16.18 23.93
CA HIS A 61 -2.34 16.27 25.07
C HIS A 61 -2.39 14.95 25.85
N LYS A 62 -1.23 14.52 26.33
CA LYS A 62 -1.19 13.42 27.31
C LYS A 62 -1.89 13.88 28.57
N THR A 63 -2.69 13.02 29.17
CA THR A 63 -3.37 13.29 30.45
C THR A 63 -2.32 13.78 31.48
N GLY A 64 -2.54 14.98 32.03
CA GLY A 64 -1.61 15.59 33.00
C GLY A 64 -0.50 16.48 32.42
N ALA A 65 -0.37 16.62 31.08
CA ALA A 65 0.57 17.58 30.50
C ALA A 65 0.06 19.01 30.67
N LYS A 66 0.83 19.82 31.39
CA LYS A 66 0.53 21.25 31.65
C LYS A 66 1.26 22.20 30.71
N ASP A 67 1.77 21.69 29.59
CA ASP A 67 2.79 22.35 28.78
C ASP A 67 2.36 23.67 28.12
N HIS A 68 1.09 24.04 28.19
CA HIS A 68 0.56 25.27 27.58
C HIS A 68 -0.36 26.06 28.52
N PHE A 69 -0.31 25.80 29.83
CA PHE A 69 -1.14 26.52 30.80
C PHE A 69 -0.71 28.01 30.87
N GLY A 70 -1.64 28.95 30.67
CA GLY A 70 -1.38 30.37 30.70
C GLY A 70 -0.80 30.96 29.40
N THR A 71 -0.69 30.18 28.32
CA THR A 71 -0.13 30.70 27.04
C THR A 71 -1.19 31.17 26.03
N GLY A 72 -2.49 31.06 26.36
CA GLY A 72 -3.60 31.32 25.43
C GLY A 72 -3.72 30.28 24.31
N LEU A 73 -2.92 29.21 24.35
CA LEU A 73 -2.92 28.09 23.42
C LEU A 73 -3.47 26.83 24.10
N GLU A 74 -4.18 27.01 25.19
CA GLU A 74 -4.83 25.93 25.92
C GLU A 74 -5.95 25.34 25.07
N GLY A 75 -5.69 24.19 24.52
CA GLY A 75 -6.66 23.42 23.72
C GLY A 75 -6.48 21.94 23.99
N PRO A 76 -7.42 21.11 23.55
CA PRO A 76 -7.33 19.67 23.70
C PRO A 76 -6.21 19.06 22.85
N MET A 77 -5.60 19.85 21.96
CA MET A 77 -4.60 19.42 20.99
C MET A 77 -3.31 20.21 21.13
N GLY A 78 -2.19 19.50 21.22
CA GLY A 78 -0.85 20.07 21.22
C GLY A 78 -0.10 19.85 19.92
N ASN A 79 0.78 20.79 19.58
CA ASN A 79 1.69 20.65 18.45
C ASN A 79 2.80 19.65 18.77
N THR A 80 3.08 18.76 17.81
CA THR A 80 4.26 17.90 17.85
C THR A 80 4.86 17.77 16.47
N ILE A 81 6.12 17.36 16.41
CA ILE A 81 6.83 17.13 15.16
C ILE A 81 6.80 15.63 14.89
N ALA A 82 6.41 15.25 13.68
CA ALA A 82 6.52 13.90 13.19
C ALA A 82 7.49 13.83 12.02
N TYR A 83 8.41 12.89 12.07
CA TYR A 83 9.22 12.51 10.94
C TYR A 83 8.37 11.74 9.93
N ARG A 84 8.49 12.10 8.66
CA ARG A 84 7.79 11.46 7.54
C ARG A 84 8.77 11.21 6.41
N GLU A 85 8.63 10.07 5.78
CA GLU A 85 9.24 9.75 4.51
C GLU A 85 8.15 9.78 3.45
N LEU A 86 8.37 10.53 2.38
CA LEU A 86 7.46 10.67 1.25
C LEU A 86 8.14 10.10 0.01
N VAL A 87 7.41 9.29 -0.74
CA VAL A 87 7.91 8.74 -2.01
C VAL A 87 7.40 9.62 -3.15
N HIS A 88 8.33 10.09 -3.97
CA HIS A 88 8.03 10.81 -5.21
C HIS A 88 8.46 9.97 -6.40
N TYR A 89 7.52 9.66 -7.28
CA TYR A 89 7.75 8.88 -8.48
C TYR A 89 8.04 9.79 -9.66
N ALA A 90 9.04 9.43 -10.48
CA ALA A 90 9.38 10.16 -11.70
C ALA A 90 8.52 9.71 -12.90
N GLY A 91 7.24 9.45 -12.68
CA GLY A 91 6.29 9.00 -13.70
C GLY A 91 5.06 8.34 -13.12
N ALA A 92 4.27 7.71 -13.97
CA ALA A 92 3.08 6.98 -13.56
C ALA A 92 3.44 5.67 -12.84
N LEU A 93 2.62 5.31 -11.85
CA LEU A 93 2.64 4.03 -11.19
C LEU A 93 1.59 3.14 -11.87
N HIS A 94 1.98 1.95 -12.31
CA HIS A 94 1.08 0.99 -12.91
C HIS A 94 0.73 -0.10 -11.91
N LEU A 95 -0.56 -0.25 -11.63
CA LEU A 95 -1.09 -1.25 -10.73
C LEU A 95 -1.80 -2.32 -11.55
N ALA A 96 -1.38 -3.57 -11.44
CA ALA A 96 -2.08 -4.70 -12.03
C ALA A 96 -2.83 -5.49 -10.95
N ILE A 97 -4.09 -5.78 -11.23
CA ILE A 97 -4.95 -6.64 -10.43
C ILE A 97 -5.19 -7.92 -11.22
N LEU A 98 -4.77 -9.04 -10.65
CA LEU A 98 -4.97 -10.35 -11.26
C LEU A 98 -6.10 -11.08 -10.53
N SER A 99 -6.98 -11.68 -11.32
CA SER A 99 -8.08 -12.51 -10.82
C SER A 99 -8.02 -13.85 -11.51
N GLU A 100 -8.15 -14.91 -10.76
CA GLU A 100 -8.27 -16.28 -11.27
C GLU A 100 -9.74 -16.68 -11.46
N SER A 101 -10.69 -15.86 -11.01
CA SER A 101 -12.12 -16.13 -11.11
C SER A 101 -12.71 -15.44 -12.35
N GLU A 102 -13.36 -16.22 -13.21
CA GLU A 102 -14.17 -15.73 -14.30
C GLU A 102 -15.61 -15.42 -13.88
N ASP A 103 -16.03 -15.87 -12.69
CA ASP A 103 -17.37 -15.65 -12.15
C ASP A 103 -17.57 -14.19 -11.74
N ALA A 104 -18.56 -13.56 -12.36
CA ALA A 104 -19.07 -12.20 -12.13
C ALA A 104 -18.41 -11.43 -10.96
N PRO A 105 -17.17 -11.00 -11.11
CA PRO A 105 -16.50 -10.25 -10.06
C PRO A 105 -17.16 -8.89 -9.94
N PRO A 106 -16.91 -8.18 -8.83
CA PRO A 106 -17.26 -6.76 -8.77
C PRO A 106 -16.67 -6.04 -9.99
N PRO A 107 -17.29 -4.97 -10.48
CA PRO A 107 -16.80 -4.23 -11.65
C PRO A 107 -15.48 -3.54 -11.33
N LEU A 108 -14.37 -4.27 -11.39
CA LEU A 108 -13.02 -3.82 -10.96
C LEU A 108 -12.60 -2.52 -11.66
N THR A 109 -12.93 -2.37 -12.96
CA THR A 109 -12.63 -1.13 -13.70
C THR A 109 -13.30 0.08 -13.04
N THR A 110 -14.58 -0.06 -12.66
CA THR A 110 -15.29 1.01 -11.94
C THR A 110 -14.69 1.24 -10.56
N LEU A 111 -14.38 0.17 -9.81
CA LEU A 111 -13.76 0.34 -8.51
C LEU A 111 -12.41 1.06 -8.61
N LEU A 112 -11.56 0.68 -9.55
CA LEU A 112 -10.24 1.28 -9.78
C LEU A 112 -10.34 2.76 -10.15
N SER A 113 -11.29 3.15 -11.01
CA SER A 113 -11.46 4.54 -11.44
C SER A 113 -11.92 5.49 -10.32
N HIS A 114 -12.47 4.96 -9.23
CA HIS A 114 -12.93 5.74 -8.09
C HIS A 114 -11.94 5.74 -6.91
N ILE A 115 -10.78 5.09 -7.05
CA ILE A 115 -9.71 5.17 -6.04
C ILE A 115 -9.08 6.57 -6.12
N ASN A 116 -9.09 7.28 -5.01
CA ASN A 116 -8.49 8.62 -4.89
C ASN A 116 -7.36 8.68 -3.84
N TYR A 117 -7.15 7.62 -3.08
CA TYR A 117 -5.99 7.46 -2.19
C TYR A 117 -5.66 5.99 -1.97
N LEU A 118 -4.40 5.71 -1.65
CA LEU A 118 -3.92 4.37 -1.28
C LEU A 118 -3.22 4.41 0.09
N GLY A 119 -3.65 3.53 0.98
CA GLY A 119 -3.11 3.44 2.34
C GLY A 119 -3.62 4.56 3.25
N LYS A 120 -2.73 5.41 3.75
CA LYS A 120 -3.10 6.51 4.65
C LYS A 120 -3.73 7.68 3.89
N ARG A 121 -4.63 8.41 4.56
CA ARG A 121 -5.09 9.72 4.07
C ARG A 121 -3.86 10.60 3.80
N GLY A 122 -3.79 11.17 2.60
CA GLY A 122 -2.65 11.93 2.10
C GLY A 122 -1.82 11.17 1.06
N GLY A 123 -1.99 9.87 0.92
CA GLY A 123 -1.49 9.09 -0.23
C GLY A 123 -2.42 9.23 -1.43
N PHE A 124 -2.69 10.47 -1.86
CA PHE A 124 -3.59 10.75 -2.96
C PHE A 124 -3.06 10.21 -4.28
N VAL A 125 -3.95 9.66 -5.09
CA VAL A 125 -3.66 9.15 -6.42
C VAL A 125 -4.68 9.70 -7.40
N GLN A 126 -4.26 9.83 -8.66
CA GLN A 126 -5.13 10.15 -9.77
C GLN A 126 -5.17 8.95 -10.71
N TRP A 127 -6.37 8.48 -11.00
CA TRP A 127 -6.57 7.46 -12.02
C TRP A 127 -6.32 8.04 -13.41
N LEU A 128 -5.47 7.35 -14.21
CA LEU A 128 -5.09 7.78 -15.55
C LEU A 128 -5.74 6.91 -16.64
N GLY A 129 -6.24 5.74 -16.28
CA GLY A 129 -6.87 4.81 -17.20
C GLY A 129 -6.70 3.35 -16.76
N THR A 130 -7.44 2.47 -17.40
CA THR A 130 -7.36 1.02 -17.22
C THR A 130 -7.36 0.32 -18.57
N GLN A 131 -6.56 -0.73 -18.67
CA GLN A 131 -6.59 -1.66 -19.80
C GLN A 131 -6.61 -3.09 -19.27
N THR A 132 -7.25 -3.99 -20.03
CA THR A 132 -7.21 -5.41 -19.73
C THR A 132 -6.14 -6.06 -20.59
N VAL A 133 -5.32 -6.91 -19.98
CA VAL A 133 -4.27 -7.69 -20.65
C VAL A 133 -4.46 -9.17 -20.32
N ALA A 134 -4.12 -10.06 -21.25
CA ALA A 134 -4.27 -11.50 -21.06
C ALA A 134 -3.24 -12.08 -20.08
N THR A 135 -2.05 -11.50 -20.03
CA THR A 135 -0.94 -11.95 -19.18
C THR A 135 -0.29 -10.76 -18.51
N LEU A 136 0.21 -10.96 -17.28
CA LEU A 136 1.00 -9.96 -16.58
C LEU A 136 2.35 -9.80 -17.31
N PRO A 137 2.74 -8.58 -17.73
CA PRO A 137 4.06 -8.34 -18.29
C PRO A 137 5.20 -8.64 -17.28
N ASP A 138 6.34 -9.11 -17.77
CA ASP A 138 7.47 -9.58 -16.96
C ASP A 138 8.16 -8.47 -16.12
N ASP A 139 7.95 -7.22 -16.49
CA ASP A 139 8.50 -6.06 -15.79
C ASP A 139 7.72 -5.67 -14.52
N TYR A 140 6.56 -6.28 -14.30
CA TYR A 140 5.81 -6.10 -13.06
C TYR A 140 6.38 -6.93 -11.91
N SER A 141 6.30 -6.38 -10.72
CA SER A 141 6.63 -7.09 -9.48
C SER A 141 5.35 -7.53 -8.78
N LEU A 142 5.17 -8.84 -8.59
CA LEU A 142 4.06 -9.38 -7.80
C LEU A 142 4.30 -9.07 -6.31
N LEU A 143 3.33 -8.42 -5.66
CA LEU A 143 3.47 -7.96 -4.28
C LEU A 143 2.95 -8.97 -3.23
N ASN A 144 2.18 -9.97 -3.68
CA ASN A 144 1.69 -11.07 -2.84
C ASN A 144 1.89 -12.42 -3.54
N PRO A 145 3.17 -12.83 -3.75
CA PRO A 145 3.50 -14.12 -4.33
C PRO A 145 3.03 -15.28 -3.44
N GLU A 146 2.93 -16.47 -4.02
CA GLU A 146 2.67 -17.68 -3.25
C GLU A 146 3.82 -17.95 -2.24
N PRO A 147 3.50 -18.55 -1.08
CA PRO A 147 4.53 -18.97 -0.14
C PRO A 147 5.56 -19.90 -0.83
N GLY A 148 6.85 -19.57 -0.68
CA GLY A 148 7.93 -20.33 -1.30
C GLY A 148 8.27 -19.92 -2.74
N ALA A 149 7.61 -18.90 -3.30
CA ALA A 149 8.00 -18.35 -4.59
C ALA A 149 9.45 -17.83 -4.56
N PRO A 150 10.20 -17.97 -5.66
CA PRO A 150 11.59 -17.51 -5.71
C PRO A 150 11.69 -16.00 -5.58
N PHE A 151 12.70 -15.55 -4.82
CA PHE A 151 13.02 -14.14 -4.70
C PHE A 151 13.99 -13.70 -5.80
N LEU A 152 13.92 -12.42 -6.18
CA LEU A 152 15.03 -11.79 -6.88
C LEU A 152 16.27 -11.78 -5.98
N ALA A 153 17.43 -12.19 -6.53
CA ALA A 153 18.67 -12.23 -5.78
C ALA A 153 19.14 -10.83 -5.35
N THR A 154 18.81 -9.81 -6.14
CA THR A 154 19.25 -8.43 -5.92
C THR A 154 18.07 -7.47 -6.06
N GLY A 155 17.96 -6.53 -5.13
CA GLY A 155 16.92 -5.50 -5.17
C GLY A 155 16.60 -4.90 -3.81
N LEU A 156 15.54 -4.13 -3.76
CA LEU A 156 15.03 -3.48 -2.56
C LEU A 156 14.04 -4.39 -1.84
N LEU A 157 14.46 -4.96 -0.70
CA LEU A 157 13.58 -5.76 0.15
C LEU A 157 12.54 -4.89 0.84
N GLN A 158 11.27 -5.28 0.70
CA GLN A 158 10.12 -4.66 1.35
C GLN A 158 9.27 -5.72 2.06
N MET A 159 8.76 -5.39 3.24
CA MET A 159 7.77 -6.23 3.93
C MET A 159 6.37 -5.76 3.56
N MET A 160 5.69 -6.54 2.74
CA MET A 160 4.32 -6.26 2.29
C MET A 160 3.31 -6.90 3.21
N ASP A 161 2.25 -6.18 3.57
CA ASP A 161 1.11 -6.76 4.24
C ASP A 161 -0.01 -7.09 3.25
N ASP A 162 -0.70 -8.19 3.51
CA ASP A 162 -1.86 -8.63 2.75
C ASP A 162 -2.95 -9.18 3.68
N CYS A 163 -4.14 -9.40 3.14
CA CYS A 163 -5.23 -10.08 3.83
C CYS A 163 -4.86 -11.54 4.12
N GLY A 164 -5.10 -11.99 5.33
CA GLY A 164 -5.01 -13.42 5.64
C GLY A 164 -6.12 -14.21 4.95
N PRO A 165 -5.89 -15.50 4.62
CA PRO A 165 -6.81 -16.31 3.81
C PRO A 165 -8.17 -16.58 4.49
N LYS A 166 -8.24 -16.41 5.81
CA LYS A 166 -9.48 -16.54 6.62
C LYS A 166 -10.04 -15.19 7.07
N MET A 167 -9.50 -14.07 6.57
CA MET A 167 -10.04 -12.75 6.89
C MET A 167 -11.45 -12.60 6.34
N THR A 168 -12.35 -12.09 7.16
CA THR A 168 -13.74 -11.79 6.79
C THR A 168 -13.95 -10.29 6.71
N PHE A 169 -15.05 -9.85 6.10
CA PHE A 169 -15.45 -8.44 6.11
C PHE A 169 -15.55 -7.88 7.55
N ALA A 170 -16.07 -8.66 8.49
CA ALA A 170 -16.15 -8.24 9.89
C ALA A 170 -14.76 -8.00 10.52
N ASP A 171 -13.71 -8.72 10.10
CA ASP A 171 -12.34 -8.49 10.58
C ASP A 171 -11.75 -7.20 9.99
N ALA A 172 -12.09 -6.85 8.75
CA ALA A 172 -11.68 -5.61 8.10
C ALA A 172 -12.47 -4.38 8.59
N ASN A 173 -13.69 -4.58 9.10
CA ASN A 173 -14.57 -3.52 9.56
C ASN A 173 -14.14 -2.97 10.92
N VAL A 174 -13.62 -1.74 10.94
CA VAL A 174 -13.16 -1.06 12.19
C VAL A 174 -14.24 -0.86 13.23
N TYR A 175 -15.52 -0.89 12.84
CA TYR A 175 -16.66 -0.74 13.74
C TYR A 175 -17.14 -2.08 14.38
N SER A 176 -16.55 -3.21 13.98
CA SER A 176 -16.90 -4.52 14.52
C SER A 176 -16.40 -4.76 15.95
N GLY A 177 -15.50 -3.90 16.45
CA GLY A 177 -14.81 -4.11 17.72
C GLY A 177 -13.72 -5.20 17.67
N ARG A 178 -13.57 -5.92 16.56
CA ARG A 178 -12.53 -6.93 16.39
C ARG A 178 -11.15 -6.30 16.23
N ARG A 179 -10.16 -6.90 16.88
CA ARG A 179 -8.75 -6.49 16.69
C ARG A 179 -8.13 -7.27 15.56
N LEU A 180 -7.71 -6.55 14.53
CA LEU A 180 -6.92 -7.12 13.45
C LEU A 180 -5.50 -7.44 13.96
N ARG A 181 -5.09 -8.72 13.88
CA ARG A 181 -3.77 -9.18 14.31
C ARG A 181 -2.87 -9.41 13.10
N VAL A 182 -1.61 -9.03 13.24
CA VAL A 182 -0.58 -9.36 12.24
C VAL A 182 -0.09 -10.79 12.49
N GLY A 183 0.04 -11.58 11.41
CA GLY A 183 0.46 -12.98 11.48
C GLY A 183 -0.67 -13.99 11.71
N ALA A 184 -1.90 -13.54 11.96
CA ALA A 184 -3.05 -14.46 12.10
C ALA A 184 -3.73 -14.71 10.74
N ALA A 185 -4.25 -15.91 10.54
CA ALA A 185 -4.91 -16.30 9.29
C ALA A 185 -6.15 -15.43 8.97
N ASN A 186 -6.85 -14.92 9.99
CA ASN A 186 -7.96 -13.98 9.87
C ASN A 186 -7.52 -12.51 10.01
N GLY A 187 -6.21 -12.25 10.06
CA GLY A 187 -5.63 -10.93 10.21
C GLY A 187 -4.84 -10.50 8.99
N ARG A 188 -3.77 -9.72 9.19
CA ARG A 188 -2.84 -9.33 8.13
C ARG A 188 -1.62 -10.25 8.14
N LEU A 189 -1.23 -10.75 6.98
CA LEU A 189 0.00 -11.49 6.80
C LEU A 189 1.09 -10.52 6.32
N LEU A 190 2.32 -10.72 6.80
CA LEU A 190 3.50 -10.02 6.31
C LEU A 190 4.33 -10.99 5.48
N GLN A 191 4.71 -10.56 4.30
CA GLN A 191 5.58 -11.32 3.42
C GLN A 191 6.67 -10.45 2.82
N PRO A 192 7.90 -10.96 2.70
CA PRO A 192 8.97 -10.24 2.05
C PRO A 192 8.79 -10.24 0.53
N VAL A 193 9.04 -9.10 -0.10
CA VAL A 193 9.07 -8.94 -1.56
C VAL A 193 10.32 -8.17 -1.92
N VAL A 194 11.03 -8.58 -2.95
CA VAL A 194 12.18 -7.86 -3.49
C VAL A 194 11.76 -7.15 -4.76
N LEU A 195 11.85 -5.82 -4.75
CA LEU A 195 11.60 -4.98 -5.91
C LEU A 195 12.91 -4.76 -6.68
N PRO A 196 12.89 -4.73 -8.02
CA PRO A 196 14.11 -4.62 -8.84
C PRO A 196 14.68 -3.18 -8.87
N TYR A 197 14.99 -2.64 -7.70
CA TYR A 197 15.52 -1.30 -7.51
C TYR A 197 16.73 -1.30 -6.60
N GLN A 198 17.67 -0.41 -6.85
CA GLN A 198 18.86 -0.20 -6.04
C GLN A 198 19.01 1.26 -5.65
N LEU A 199 19.68 1.50 -4.52
CA LEU A 199 20.04 2.83 -4.08
C LEU A 199 21.15 3.37 -4.97
N GLU A 200 20.90 4.47 -5.69
CA GLU A 200 21.89 5.13 -6.54
C GLU A 200 22.59 6.28 -5.81
N ARG A 201 21.80 7.05 -5.04
CA ARG A 201 22.32 8.21 -4.33
C ARG A 201 21.54 8.45 -3.07
N SER A 202 22.21 8.88 -2.01
CA SER A 202 21.56 9.27 -0.77
C SER A 202 22.20 10.49 -0.13
N SER A 203 21.39 11.22 0.66
CA SER A 203 21.82 12.30 1.51
C SER A 203 21.01 12.27 2.81
N ARG A 204 21.21 13.27 3.67
CA ARG A 204 20.42 13.42 4.90
C ARG A 204 18.92 13.61 4.62
N SER A 205 18.56 14.21 3.50
CA SER A 205 17.19 14.62 3.17
C SER A 205 16.51 13.72 2.13
N PHE A 206 17.24 12.89 1.40
CA PHE A 206 16.65 12.03 0.37
C PHE A 206 17.46 10.76 0.11
N SER A 207 16.78 9.79 -0.52
CA SER A 207 17.38 8.59 -1.14
C SER A 207 16.78 8.40 -2.52
N LEU A 208 17.62 8.39 -3.55
CA LEU A 208 17.26 8.13 -4.94
C LEU A 208 17.47 6.65 -5.25
N TYR A 209 16.44 6.04 -5.82
CA TYR A 209 16.46 4.65 -6.27
C TYR A 209 16.26 4.59 -7.78
N GLY A 210 17.03 3.72 -8.45
CA GLY A 210 16.89 3.40 -9.86
C GLY A 210 16.57 1.93 -10.07
N ARG A 211 15.89 1.63 -11.18
CA ARG A 211 15.56 0.27 -11.59
C ARG A 211 16.84 -0.47 -12.01
N ILE A 212 17.00 -1.69 -11.53
CA ILE A 212 18.10 -2.58 -11.94
C ILE A 212 17.81 -3.04 -13.37
N SER A 213 18.72 -2.76 -14.32
CA SER A 213 18.60 -3.21 -15.71
C SER A 213 18.79 -4.72 -15.84
N ASP A 214 18.10 -5.35 -16.80
CA ASP A 214 18.19 -6.81 -17.03
C ASP A 214 19.61 -7.29 -17.33
N LYS A 215 20.48 -6.44 -17.87
CA LYS A 215 21.90 -6.75 -18.11
C LYS A 215 22.67 -7.11 -16.82
N SER A 216 22.24 -6.58 -15.68
CA SER A 216 22.84 -6.91 -14.38
C SER A 216 22.22 -8.14 -13.71
N ARG A 217 21.05 -8.62 -14.20
CA ARG A 217 20.42 -9.86 -13.72
C ARG A 217 21.12 -11.12 -14.22
N SER A 218 21.70 -11.10 -15.42
CA SER A 218 22.34 -12.26 -16.07
C SER A 218 23.79 -12.50 -15.67
N SER A 219 24.44 -11.58 -14.95
CA SER A 219 25.85 -11.71 -14.55
C SER A 219 26.08 -12.38 -13.19
N LEU A 220 25.02 -12.89 -12.54
CA LEU A 220 25.06 -13.53 -11.21
C LEU A 220 24.44 -14.96 -11.21
N SER A 221 24.26 -15.54 -12.41
CA SER A 221 23.84 -16.95 -12.57
C SER A 221 25.04 -17.86 -12.72
#